data_8ef41ed4e75d90ca139d27e59a371bc3
#
_entry.id   8ef41ed4e75d90ca139d27e59a371bc3
#
_cell.length_a   1.000
_cell.length_b   1.000
_cell.length_c   1.000
_cell.angle_alpha   90.00
_cell.angle_beta   90.00
_cell.angle_gamma   90.00
#
_symmetry.space_group_name_H-M   'P 1'
#
loop_
_entity.id
_entity.type
_entity.pdbx_description
1 polymer ?
#
loop_
_entity_poly.entity_id
_entity_poly.type
_entity_poly.pdbx_seq_one_letter_code
_entity_poly.pdbx_strand_id
1 'polypeptide(L)'
;MKRKALSCILALTMCVALLVSGCGNTKSDKNDDGKKSSKKDEIHIAISANPPSLDPQSVNSNIVGGIGIHVYESLFAMDENYEPTPVLAESYEVSDDGMTYTIKLRQGVKFHNGEEMTADDVVASMNRWIETSPKANTLIGGSTFEKVDDYTVNLKVNQASSDIIMILASPIQFAAIYPAEVVESAGADGISEYIGTGPYKVSEWKQDQYVKLEKNEDYQPSKDASTGIAGEKKAATETLYFDVVTDAATRIAGLQN
;
A
#
# COMPACT_ATOMS: atom_id res chain seq x y z
N MET A 1 51.59 52.69 31.09
CA MET A 1 50.29 53.28 30.71
C MET A 1 50.10 53.45 29.18
N LYS A 2 51.04 53.06 28.31
CA LYS A 2 50.91 53.23 26.83
C LYS A 2 50.32 52.02 26.09
N ARG A 3 50.07 50.84 26.74
CA ARG A 3 49.54 49.64 26.09
C ARG A 3 48.02 49.50 26.19
N LYS A 4 47.37 50.21 27.11
CA LYS A 4 45.89 50.14 27.27
C LYS A 4 45.12 51.12 26.36
N ALA A 5 45.79 52.19 25.89
CA ALA A 5 45.15 53.13 24.98
C ALA A 5 45.06 52.62 23.52
N LEU A 6 45.99 51.76 23.11
CA LEU A 6 46.00 51.23 21.74
C LEU A 6 44.90 50.13 21.50
N SER A 7 44.52 49.44 22.57
CA SER A 7 43.50 48.42 22.50
C SER A 7 42.05 48.97 22.39
N CYS A 8 41.82 50.18 22.94
CA CYS A 8 40.47 50.81 22.85
C CYS A 8 40.26 51.51 21.48
N ILE A 9 41.31 51.91 20.79
CA ILE A 9 41.23 52.58 19.48
C ILE A 9 40.94 51.51 18.40
N LEU A 10 41.46 50.29 18.55
CA LEU A 10 41.18 49.17 17.60
C LEU A 10 39.77 48.61 17.73
N ALA A 11 39.17 48.64 18.92
CA ALA A 11 37.80 48.20 19.16
C ALA A 11 36.76 49.23 18.64
N LEU A 12 37.09 50.51 18.61
CA LEU A 12 36.18 51.57 18.15
C LEU A 12 36.12 51.68 16.61
N THR A 13 37.20 51.32 15.92
CA THR A 13 37.25 51.31 14.44
C THR A 13 36.48 50.12 13.84
N MET A 14 36.28 49.03 14.58
CA MET A 14 35.54 47.84 14.10
C MET A 14 34.01 48.00 14.23
N CYS A 15 33.51 48.86 15.09
CA CYS A 15 32.10 49.17 15.25
C CYS A 15 31.53 50.18 14.24
N VAL A 16 32.35 50.97 13.57
CA VAL A 16 31.90 52.00 12.60
C VAL A 16 31.78 51.42 11.17
N ALA A 17 32.38 50.26 10.88
CA ALA A 17 32.32 49.62 9.57
C ALA A 17 31.00 48.85 9.32
N LEU A 18 30.09 48.67 10.33
CA LEU A 18 28.86 47.93 10.23
C LEU A 18 27.60 48.80 10.03
N LEU A 19 27.71 50.11 9.87
CA LEU A 19 26.56 51.03 9.77
C LEU A 19 26.38 51.70 8.39
N VAL A 20 27.10 51.30 7.35
CA VAL A 20 27.00 51.93 6.02
C VAL A 20 26.57 50.97 4.91
N SER A 21 25.87 49.91 5.24
CA SER A 21 25.28 49.02 4.22
C SER A 21 23.74 48.90 4.39
N GLY A 22 23.04 49.96 4.09
CA GLY A 22 21.60 49.93 4.17
C GLY A 22 20.92 51.17 3.58
N CYS A 23 20.93 51.35 2.30
CA CYS A 23 19.93 52.08 1.51
C CYS A 23 20.18 51.86 0.02
N GLY A 24 19.67 50.80 -0.52
CA GLY A 24 19.53 50.57 -1.95
C GLY A 24 18.04 50.35 -2.24
N ASN A 25 17.41 51.39 -2.76
CA ASN A 25 16.07 51.40 -3.27
C ASN A 25 15.95 50.44 -4.45
N THR A 26 15.27 49.32 -4.32
CA THR A 26 14.94 48.48 -5.46
C THR A 26 13.44 48.21 -5.50
N LYS A 27 12.90 48.52 -6.63
CA LYS A 27 11.49 48.37 -7.04
C LYS A 27 10.96 46.97 -6.71
N SER A 28 9.74 46.95 -6.18
CA SER A 28 8.89 45.78 -5.99
C SER A 28 8.63 45.12 -7.34
N ASP A 29 9.41 44.15 -7.73
CA ASP A 29 8.97 43.09 -8.63
C ASP A 29 8.32 42.02 -7.78
N LYS A 30 7.02 41.91 -7.91
CA LYS A 30 6.24 40.77 -7.42
C LYS A 30 6.64 39.54 -8.23
N ASN A 31 7.68 38.86 -7.83
CA ASN A 31 7.83 37.47 -8.16
C ASN A 31 6.97 36.69 -7.18
N ASP A 32 5.87 36.20 -7.71
CA ASP A 32 5.04 35.13 -7.15
C ASP A 32 5.92 33.87 -7.14
N ASP A 33 6.74 33.74 -6.11
CA ASP A 33 7.39 32.47 -5.78
C ASP A 33 6.28 31.53 -5.32
N GLY A 34 5.60 30.95 -6.30
CA GLY A 34 4.80 29.74 -6.14
C GLY A 34 5.72 28.73 -5.45
N LYS A 35 5.50 28.53 -4.14
CA LYS A 35 6.08 27.47 -3.36
C LYS A 35 5.78 26.18 -4.12
N LYS A 36 6.67 25.73 -5.02
CA LYS A 36 6.70 24.38 -5.50
C LYS A 36 6.76 23.53 -4.24
N SER A 37 5.64 22.93 -3.87
CA SER A 37 5.63 21.85 -2.93
C SER A 37 6.63 20.83 -3.46
N SER A 38 7.80 20.75 -2.82
CA SER A 38 8.73 19.66 -3.09
C SER A 38 7.94 18.40 -2.80
N LYS A 39 7.57 17.62 -3.82
CA LYS A 39 7.11 16.25 -3.62
C LYS A 39 8.15 15.62 -2.72
N LYS A 40 7.74 15.17 -1.54
CA LYS A 40 8.60 14.34 -0.72
C LYS A 40 8.75 13.03 -1.50
N ASP A 41 9.96 12.65 -1.84
CA ASP A 41 10.22 11.42 -2.58
C ASP A 41 9.98 10.18 -1.72
N GLU A 42 9.81 10.36 -0.40
CA GLU A 42 9.57 9.29 0.57
C GLU A 42 8.59 9.72 1.67
N ILE A 43 7.86 8.73 2.20
CA ILE A 43 6.99 8.88 3.36
C ILE A 43 7.35 7.80 4.39
N HIS A 44 7.48 8.21 5.66
CA HIS A 44 7.72 7.33 6.80
C HIS A 44 6.45 7.17 7.62
N ILE A 45 6.04 5.92 7.83
CA ILE A 45 4.84 5.51 8.55
C ILE A 45 5.28 4.69 9.76
N ALA A 46 5.12 5.24 10.96
CA ALA A 46 5.49 4.52 12.18
C ALA A 46 4.47 3.42 12.50
N ILE A 47 4.94 2.17 12.59
CA ILE A 47 4.16 1.01 13.02
C ILE A 47 4.57 0.57 14.43
N SER A 48 3.62 0.04 15.21
CA SER A 48 3.82 -0.25 16.63
C SER A 48 4.51 -1.59 16.93
N ALA A 49 4.65 -2.44 15.93
CA ALA A 49 5.31 -3.75 16.06
C ALA A 49 5.88 -4.20 14.72
N ASN A 50 6.87 -5.09 14.77
CA ASN A 50 7.34 -5.77 13.56
C ASN A 50 6.25 -6.67 13.00
N PRO A 51 5.95 -6.62 11.68
CA PRO A 51 5.02 -7.57 11.07
C PRO A 51 5.59 -8.99 11.15
N PRO A 52 4.79 -9.98 11.58
CA PRO A 52 5.27 -11.37 11.66
C PRO A 52 5.44 -12.01 10.28
N SER A 53 4.76 -11.47 9.27
CA SER A 53 4.80 -11.87 7.86
C SER A 53 4.32 -10.68 7.02
N LEU A 54 4.52 -10.72 5.70
CA LEU A 54 3.87 -9.80 4.75
C LEU A 54 2.80 -10.51 3.92
N ASP A 55 2.33 -11.67 4.38
CA ASP A 55 1.23 -12.45 3.78
C ASP A 55 -0.10 -12.14 4.47
N PRO A 56 -0.95 -11.27 3.88
CA PRO A 56 -2.22 -10.88 4.49
C PRO A 56 -3.29 -11.98 4.50
N GLN A 57 -3.13 -13.07 3.74
CA GLN A 57 -4.06 -14.19 3.77
C GLN A 57 -3.93 -15.01 5.05
N SER A 58 -2.70 -15.26 5.50
CA SER A 58 -2.41 -16.18 6.60
C SER A 58 -2.37 -15.50 7.97
N VAL A 59 -2.18 -14.18 8.04
CA VAL A 59 -1.95 -13.45 9.29
C VAL A 59 -3.08 -12.45 9.57
N ASN A 60 -3.73 -12.61 10.74
CA ASN A 60 -4.70 -11.63 11.22
C ASN A 60 -3.97 -10.48 11.96
N SER A 61 -3.47 -9.52 11.19
CA SER A 61 -2.76 -8.36 11.71
C SER A 61 -3.11 -7.11 10.91
N ASN A 62 -3.53 -6.04 11.61
CA ASN A 62 -3.80 -4.74 10.98
C ASN A 62 -2.53 -4.13 10.36
N ILE A 63 -1.35 -4.40 10.92
CA ILE A 63 -0.07 -3.94 10.36
C ILE A 63 0.18 -4.62 9.01
N VAL A 64 0.02 -5.95 8.96
CA VAL A 64 0.20 -6.72 7.72
C VAL A 64 -0.83 -6.30 6.66
N GLY A 65 -2.09 -6.14 7.04
CA GLY A 65 -3.13 -5.62 6.15
C GLY A 65 -2.81 -4.20 5.64
N GLY A 66 -2.37 -3.31 6.55
CA GLY A 66 -2.02 -1.93 6.20
C GLY A 66 -0.84 -1.80 5.25
N ILE A 67 0.16 -2.69 5.34
CA ILE A 67 1.26 -2.78 4.36
C ILE A 67 0.74 -3.44 3.07
N GLY A 68 -0.01 -4.53 3.23
CA GLY A 68 -0.47 -5.38 2.13
C GLY A 68 -1.34 -4.66 1.11
N ILE A 69 -2.20 -3.70 1.51
CA ILE A 69 -3.06 -2.95 0.58
C ILE A 69 -2.30 -2.08 -0.43
N HIS A 70 -1.02 -1.81 -0.18
CA HIS A 70 -0.14 -1.11 -1.12
C HIS A 70 0.54 -2.06 -2.11
N VAL A 71 0.71 -3.32 -1.73
CA VAL A 71 1.47 -4.34 -2.47
C VAL A 71 0.54 -5.24 -3.27
N TYR A 72 -0.59 -5.61 -2.69
CA TYR A 72 -1.54 -6.58 -3.26
C TYR A 72 -2.88 -5.94 -3.55
N GLU A 73 -3.62 -6.58 -4.44
CA GLU A 73 -5.02 -6.30 -4.69
C GLU A 73 -5.83 -7.59 -4.57
N SER A 74 -7.14 -7.44 -4.36
CA SER A 74 -8.13 -8.52 -4.29
C SER A 74 -9.12 -8.40 -5.44
N LEU A 75 -9.98 -9.40 -5.64
CA LEU A 75 -11.03 -9.34 -6.65
C LEU A 75 -12.02 -8.20 -6.39
N PHE A 76 -12.36 -8.00 -5.12
CA PHE A 76 -13.26 -6.93 -4.66
C PHE A 76 -12.64 -6.23 -3.45
N ALA A 77 -13.00 -4.97 -3.24
CA ALA A 77 -12.63 -4.19 -2.05
C ALA A 77 -13.81 -3.31 -1.60
N MET A 78 -13.76 -2.81 -0.37
CA MET A 78 -14.79 -1.92 0.16
C MET A 78 -14.60 -0.49 -0.37
N ASP A 79 -15.70 0.12 -0.82
CA ASP A 79 -15.74 1.54 -1.10
C ASP A 79 -15.89 2.40 0.17
N GLU A 80 -16.05 3.71 0.02
CA GLU A 80 -16.21 4.65 1.14
C GLU A 80 -17.53 4.47 1.91
N ASN A 81 -18.52 3.77 1.33
CA ASN A 81 -19.81 3.45 1.94
C ASN A 81 -19.83 2.03 2.54
N TYR A 82 -18.67 1.36 2.55
CA TYR A 82 -18.54 -0.06 2.94
C TYR A 82 -19.30 -1.02 2.02
N GLU A 83 -19.50 -0.65 0.76
CA GLU A 83 -20.07 -1.51 -0.26
C GLU A 83 -18.98 -2.22 -1.05
N PRO A 84 -19.14 -3.53 -1.36
CA PRO A 84 -18.15 -4.27 -2.12
C PRO A 84 -18.11 -3.82 -3.57
N THR A 85 -16.94 -3.40 -4.04
CA THR A 85 -16.69 -2.87 -5.38
C THR A 85 -15.63 -3.71 -6.08
N PRO A 86 -15.78 -4.02 -7.39
CA PRO A 86 -14.77 -4.72 -8.17
C PRO A 86 -13.43 -3.98 -8.20
N VAL A 87 -12.30 -4.72 -8.14
CA VAL A 87 -10.93 -4.21 -8.24
C VAL A 87 -10.15 -5.00 -9.30
N LEU A 88 -9.80 -6.26 -9.05
CA LEU A 88 -9.25 -7.18 -10.06
C LEU A 88 -10.34 -7.92 -10.83
N ALA A 89 -11.54 -8.03 -10.26
CA ALA A 89 -12.73 -8.39 -11.02
C ALA A 89 -13.15 -7.22 -11.92
N GLU A 90 -13.66 -7.51 -13.11
CA GLU A 90 -14.37 -6.57 -13.98
C GLU A 90 -15.87 -6.57 -13.68
N SER A 91 -16.43 -7.77 -13.50
CA SER A 91 -17.86 -7.98 -13.20
C SER A 91 -18.08 -9.36 -12.60
N TYR A 92 -19.28 -9.59 -12.10
CA TYR A 92 -19.72 -10.93 -11.69
C TYR A 92 -21.21 -11.15 -11.95
N GLU A 93 -21.58 -12.42 -12.09
CA GLU A 93 -22.96 -12.89 -12.21
C GLU A 93 -23.20 -14.01 -11.20
N VAL A 94 -24.41 -14.09 -10.66
CA VAL A 94 -24.79 -15.13 -9.68
C VAL A 94 -25.86 -16.03 -10.30
N SER A 95 -25.69 -17.34 -10.16
CA SER A 95 -26.69 -18.30 -10.63
C SER A 95 -28.02 -18.18 -9.87
N ASP A 96 -29.13 -18.59 -10.46
CA ASP A 96 -30.48 -18.48 -9.89
C ASP A 96 -30.61 -19.15 -8.51
N ASP A 97 -29.84 -20.21 -8.27
CA ASP A 97 -29.80 -20.92 -6.99
C ASP A 97 -28.85 -20.28 -5.96
N GLY A 98 -28.10 -19.22 -6.35
CA GLY A 98 -27.14 -18.53 -5.50
C GLY A 98 -25.89 -19.35 -5.17
N MET A 99 -25.64 -20.47 -5.87
CA MET A 99 -24.54 -21.39 -5.55
C MET A 99 -23.28 -21.19 -6.39
N THR A 100 -23.37 -20.45 -7.50
CA THR A 100 -22.24 -20.20 -8.40
C THR A 100 -22.12 -18.72 -8.69
N TYR A 101 -20.91 -18.16 -8.48
CA TYR A 101 -20.54 -16.80 -8.83
C TYR A 101 -19.56 -16.87 -9.98
N THR A 102 -19.99 -16.47 -11.19
CA THR A 102 -19.11 -16.34 -12.36
C THR A 102 -18.48 -14.96 -12.36
N ILE A 103 -17.18 -14.90 -12.18
CA ILE A 103 -16.41 -13.65 -12.02
C ILE A 103 -15.52 -13.46 -13.24
N LYS A 104 -15.69 -12.35 -13.94
CA LYS A 104 -14.80 -11.91 -15.04
C LYS A 104 -13.67 -11.08 -14.48
N LEU A 105 -12.47 -11.33 -14.95
CA LEU A 105 -11.23 -10.67 -14.50
C LEU A 105 -10.87 -9.51 -15.42
N ARG A 106 -10.29 -8.46 -14.86
CA ARG A 106 -9.66 -7.40 -15.63
C ARG A 106 -8.48 -7.96 -16.41
N GLN A 107 -8.39 -7.63 -17.70
CA GLN A 107 -7.29 -8.03 -18.57
C GLN A 107 -6.16 -7.00 -18.54
N GLY A 108 -4.93 -7.45 -18.83
CA GLY A 108 -3.75 -6.60 -18.89
C GLY A 108 -3.22 -6.17 -17.53
N VAL A 109 -3.72 -6.72 -16.42
CA VAL A 109 -3.17 -6.49 -15.07
C VAL A 109 -1.86 -7.27 -14.94
N LYS A 110 -0.79 -6.59 -14.52
CA LYS A 110 0.52 -7.21 -14.35
C LYS A 110 0.90 -7.30 -12.89
N PHE A 111 1.51 -8.42 -12.55
CA PHE A 111 2.24 -8.57 -11.30
C PHE A 111 3.55 -7.77 -11.30
N HIS A 112 4.15 -7.63 -10.12
CA HIS A 112 5.43 -6.94 -9.93
C HIS A 112 6.61 -7.58 -10.69
N ASN A 113 6.53 -8.86 -11.03
CA ASN A 113 7.48 -9.58 -11.86
C ASN A 113 7.28 -9.34 -13.38
N GLY A 114 6.22 -8.63 -13.76
CA GLY A 114 5.88 -8.29 -15.16
C GLY A 114 4.96 -9.28 -15.86
N GLU A 115 4.64 -10.41 -15.25
CA GLU A 115 3.69 -11.39 -15.77
C GLU A 115 2.25 -10.89 -15.69
N GLU A 116 1.40 -11.27 -16.64
CA GLU A 116 -0.01 -10.91 -16.64
C GLU A 116 -0.81 -11.84 -15.72
N MET A 117 -1.66 -11.25 -14.89
CA MET A 117 -2.59 -12.00 -14.04
C MET A 117 -3.64 -12.73 -14.87
N THR A 118 -3.81 -14.01 -14.59
CA THR A 118 -4.80 -14.89 -15.24
C THR A 118 -5.70 -15.58 -14.22
N ALA A 119 -6.64 -16.36 -14.72
CA ALA A 119 -7.52 -17.18 -13.89
C ALA A 119 -6.77 -18.25 -13.07
N ASP A 120 -5.61 -18.74 -13.55
CA ASP A 120 -4.80 -19.71 -12.80
C ASP A 120 -4.29 -19.09 -11.49
N ASP A 121 -3.82 -17.85 -11.53
CA ASP A 121 -3.36 -17.10 -10.36
C ASP A 121 -4.48 -16.85 -9.35
N VAL A 122 -5.66 -16.48 -9.87
CA VAL A 122 -6.84 -16.24 -9.04
C VAL A 122 -7.30 -17.54 -8.39
N VAL A 123 -7.39 -18.65 -9.13
CA VAL A 123 -7.79 -19.95 -8.58
C VAL A 123 -6.82 -20.42 -7.51
N ALA A 124 -5.52 -20.35 -7.76
CA ALA A 124 -4.49 -20.73 -6.79
C ALA A 124 -4.59 -19.86 -5.52
N SER A 125 -4.61 -18.54 -5.67
CA SER A 125 -4.67 -17.59 -4.55
C SER A 125 -5.93 -17.71 -3.72
N MET A 126 -7.09 -17.84 -4.37
CA MET A 126 -8.38 -17.85 -3.67
C MET A 126 -8.65 -19.18 -2.98
N ASN A 127 -8.27 -20.31 -3.57
CA ASN A 127 -8.38 -21.60 -2.89
C ASN A 127 -7.45 -21.67 -1.68
N ARG A 128 -6.19 -21.17 -1.81
CA ARG A 128 -5.29 -21.04 -0.67
C ARG A 128 -5.89 -20.13 0.42
N TRP A 129 -6.49 -19.01 0.05
CA TRP A 129 -7.12 -18.10 1.01
C TRP A 129 -8.24 -18.77 1.80
N ILE A 130 -9.09 -19.57 1.15
CA ILE A 130 -10.16 -20.34 1.83
C ILE A 130 -9.57 -21.33 2.83
N GLU A 131 -8.43 -21.95 2.53
CA GLU A 131 -7.79 -22.93 3.39
C GLU A 131 -7.01 -22.30 4.54
N THR A 132 -6.22 -21.22 4.26
CA THR A 132 -5.27 -20.65 5.22
C THR A 132 -5.86 -19.57 6.10
N SER A 133 -6.87 -18.81 5.61
CA SER A 133 -7.53 -17.77 6.39
C SER A 133 -8.60 -18.37 7.32
N PRO A 134 -8.45 -18.32 8.66
CA PRO A 134 -9.49 -18.75 9.58
C PRO A 134 -10.84 -18.10 9.34
N LYS A 135 -10.83 -16.82 8.87
CA LYS A 135 -12.03 -16.09 8.53
C LYS A 135 -12.71 -16.68 7.30
N ALA A 136 -11.97 -16.84 6.20
CA ALA A 136 -12.52 -17.41 4.97
C ALA A 136 -13.02 -18.84 5.19
N ASN A 137 -12.23 -19.67 5.86
CA ASN A 137 -12.61 -21.04 6.20
C ASN A 137 -13.91 -21.11 7.02
N THR A 138 -14.09 -20.21 7.99
CA THR A 138 -15.32 -20.16 8.80
C THR A 138 -16.53 -19.73 7.99
N LEU A 139 -16.38 -18.77 7.08
CA LEU A 139 -17.51 -18.14 6.37
C LEU A 139 -17.88 -18.86 5.08
N ILE A 140 -16.90 -19.36 4.33
CA ILE A 140 -17.08 -20.02 3.03
C ILE A 140 -16.22 -21.29 2.88
N GLY A 141 -15.82 -21.91 3.99
CA GLY A 141 -15.10 -23.19 3.96
C GLY A 141 -15.86 -24.26 3.18
N GLY A 142 -15.13 -25.07 2.40
CA GLY A 142 -15.72 -26.05 1.48
C GLY A 142 -16.21 -25.49 0.16
N SER A 143 -16.11 -24.16 -0.05
CA SER A 143 -16.26 -23.52 -1.36
C SER A 143 -14.97 -23.68 -2.17
N THR A 144 -15.06 -23.53 -3.51
CA THR A 144 -13.91 -23.69 -4.40
C THR A 144 -13.98 -22.72 -5.56
N PHE A 145 -12.82 -22.20 -5.96
CA PHE A 145 -12.64 -21.47 -7.20
C PHE A 145 -12.20 -22.42 -8.29
N GLU A 146 -12.81 -22.31 -9.48
CA GLU A 146 -12.50 -23.11 -10.65
C GLU A 146 -12.29 -22.19 -11.87
N LYS A 147 -11.29 -22.51 -12.68
CA LYS A 147 -11.04 -21.82 -13.95
C LYS A 147 -12.12 -22.18 -14.97
N VAL A 148 -12.67 -21.19 -15.66
CA VAL A 148 -13.53 -21.33 -16.83
C VAL A 148 -12.74 -21.08 -18.10
N ASP A 149 -12.05 -19.96 -18.18
CA ASP A 149 -11.11 -19.57 -19.21
C ASP A 149 -10.01 -18.70 -18.61
N ASP A 150 -9.13 -18.09 -19.42
CA ASP A 150 -7.98 -17.33 -18.91
C ASP A 150 -8.36 -16.07 -18.11
N TYR A 151 -9.58 -15.56 -18.27
CA TYR A 151 -10.07 -14.36 -17.58
C TYR A 151 -11.46 -14.54 -16.95
N THR A 152 -11.86 -15.79 -16.72
CA THR A 152 -13.13 -16.11 -16.07
C THR A 152 -12.94 -17.23 -15.05
N VAL A 153 -13.41 -17.02 -13.83
CA VAL A 153 -13.44 -18.01 -12.77
C VAL A 153 -14.84 -18.19 -12.23
N ASN A 154 -15.16 -19.40 -11.76
CA ASN A 154 -16.35 -19.68 -10.99
C ASN A 154 -15.98 -19.90 -9.53
N LEU A 155 -16.62 -19.18 -8.62
CA LEU A 155 -16.68 -19.56 -7.21
C LEU A 155 -17.92 -20.41 -7.00
N LYS A 156 -17.74 -21.66 -6.62
CA LYS A 156 -18.80 -22.56 -6.18
C LYS A 156 -18.87 -22.55 -4.66
N VAL A 157 -20.00 -22.10 -4.12
CA VAL A 157 -20.21 -22.05 -2.67
C VAL A 157 -20.97 -23.28 -2.20
N ASN A 158 -20.70 -23.74 -0.98
CA ASN A 158 -21.37 -24.87 -0.36
C ASN A 158 -22.74 -24.49 0.23
N GLN A 159 -23.00 -23.19 0.37
CA GLN A 159 -24.28 -22.64 0.85
C GLN A 159 -24.52 -21.28 0.22
N ALA A 160 -25.72 -21.05 -0.31
CA ALA A 160 -26.11 -19.77 -0.85
C ALA A 160 -26.16 -18.70 0.27
N SER A 161 -25.55 -17.53 0.01
CA SER A 161 -25.56 -16.38 0.92
C SER A 161 -25.47 -15.08 0.12
N SER A 162 -26.19 -14.05 0.57
CA SER A 162 -26.06 -12.68 0.04
C SER A 162 -24.71 -12.02 0.36
N ASP A 163 -23.97 -12.56 1.32
CA ASP A 163 -22.79 -11.91 1.88
C ASP A 163 -21.48 -12.33 1.19
N ILE A 164 -21.54 -13.22 0.19
CA ILE A 164 -20.34 -13.77 -0.46
C ILE A 164 -19.42 -12.66 -0.99
N ILE A 165 -19.95 -11.70 -1.74
CA ILE A 165 -19.13 -10.60 -2.31
C ILE A 165 -18.58 -9.68 -1.20
N MET A 166 -19.36 -9.45 -0.13
CA MET A 166 -18.91 -8.72 1.06
C MET A 166 -17.74 -9.44 1.76
N ILE A 167 -17.79 -10.77 1.84
CA ILE A 167 -16.72 -11.60 2.41
C ILE A 167 -15.44 -11.46 1.56
N LEU A 168 -15.56 -11.54 0.23
CA LEU A 168 -14.44 -11.40 -0.70
C LEU A 168 -13.80 -9.99 -0.69
N ALA A 169 -14.58 -8.96 -0.38
CA ALA A 169 -14.12 -7.56 -0.32
C ALA A 169 -13.53 -7.16 1.03
N SER A 170 -13.49 -8.07 2.02
CA SER A 170 -13.07 -7.75 3.38
C SER A 170 -11.60 -7.34 3.46
N PRO A 171 -11.27 -6.21 4.13
CA PRO A 171 -9.89 -5.76 4.30
C PRO A 171 -9.11 -6.53 5.40
N ILE A 172 -9.79 -7.35 6.21
CA ILE A 172 -9.16 -8.14 7.28
C ILE A 172 -8.90 -9.55 6.77
N GLN A 173 -7.65 -10.00 6.82
CA GLN A 173 -7.19 -11.24 6.17
C GLN A 173 -7.67 -11.24 4.72
N PHE A 174 -7.38 -10.14 4.00
CA PHE A 174 -7.94 -9.94 2.68
C PHE A 174 -7.43 -10.95 1.67
N ALA A 175 -8.27 -11.24 0.69
CA ALA A 175 -8.06 -12.23 -0.36
C ALA A 175 -7.09 -11.69 -1.42
N ALA A 176 -5.83 -11.50 -1.06
CA ALA A 176 -4.78 -11.02 -1.95
C ALA A 176 -4.54 -12.02 -3.09
N ILE A 177 -4.33 -11.51 -4.30
CA ILE A 177 -3.97 -12.33 -5.47
C ILE A 177 -2.45 -12.31 -5.64
N TYR A 178 -1.87 -13.48 -5.79
CA TYR A 178 -0.46 -13.77 -6.03
C TYR A 178 -0.28 -14.52 -7.34
N PRO A 179 0.92 -14.51 -7.96
CA PRO A 179 1.24 -15.47 -9.01
C PRO A 179 1.06 -16.92 -8.54
N ALA A 180 0.59 -17.80 -9.41
CA ALA A 180 0.30 -19.18 -9.06
C ALA A 180 1.56 -19.91 -8.54
N GLU A 181 2.73 -19.66 -9.12
CA GLU A 181 4.00 -20.23 -8.69
C GLU A 181 4.42 -19.77 -7.27
N VAL A 182 4.06 -18.56 -6.85
CA VAL A 182 4.28 -18.08 -5.47
C VAL A 182 3.42 -18.85 -4.51
N VAL A 183 2.17 -19.13 -4.88
CA VAL A 183 1.25 -19.96 -4.09
C VAL A 183 1.73 -21.40 -4.00
N GLU A 184 2.15 -22.01 -5.12
CA GLU A 184 2.65 -23.38 -5.19
C GLU A 184 3.93 -23.59 -4.39
N SER A 185 4.78 -22.55 -4.31
CA SER A 185 6.03 -22.59 -3.53
C SER A 185 5.83 -22.28 -2.05
N ALA A 186 4.62 -21.85 -1.63
CA ALA A 186 4.34 -21.48 -0.26
C ALA A 186 4.49 -22.66 0.70
N GLY A 187 5.31 -22.48 1.73
CA GLY A 187 5.50 -23.45 2.81
C GLY A 187 4.52 -23.27 3.97
N ALA A 188 4.80 -23.96 5.06
CA ALA A 188 4.04 -23.84 6.31
C ALA A 188 4.08 -22.41 6.90
N ASP A 189 5.14 -21.67 6.62
CA ASP A 189 5.34 -20.28 7.10
C ASP A 189 4.70 -19.23 6.18
N GLY A 190 3.99 -19.64 5.13
CA GLY A 190 3.33 -18.78 4.14
C GLY A 190 4.17 -18.58 2.87
N ILE A 191 3.86 -17.49 2.13
CA ILE A 191 4.61 -17.11 0.94
C ILE A 191 5.97 -16.50 1.33
N SER A 192 6.98 -16.75 0.51
CA SER A 192 8.34 -16.20 0.68
C SER A 192 8.68 -15.07 -0.29
N GLU A 193 7.91 -14.94 -1.37
CA GLU A 193 8.04 -13.88 -2.36
C GLU A 193 6.83 -12.96 -2.29
N TYR A 194 7.09 -11.65 -2.14
CA TYR A 194 6.04 -10.66 -1.93
C TYR A 194 5.70 -9.96 -3.24
N ILE A 195 5.14 -10.73 -4.18
CA ILE A 195 4.76 -10.31 -5.52
C ILE A 195 3.25 -10.12 -5.56
N GLY A 196 2.80 -8.91 -5.86
CA GLY A 196 1.40 -8.54 -6.03
C GLY A 196 1.17 -7.73 -7.29
N THR A 197 -0.03 -7.16 -7.43
CA THR A 197 -0.43 -6.30 -8.55
C THR A 197 -0.49 -4.82 -8.17
N GLY A 198 -0.20 -4.49 -6.91
CA GLY A 198 -0.43 -3.16 -6.34
C GLY A 198 0.52 -2.06 -6.82
N PRO A 199 0.22 -0.80 -6.42
CA PRO A 199 1.00 0.37 -6.84
C PRO A 199 2.40 0.46 -6.25
N TYR A 200 2.75 -0.37 -5.28
CA TYR A 200 4.08 -0.46 -4.67
C TYR A 200 4.57 -1.90 -4.59
N LYS A 201 5.89 -2.07 -4.67
CA LYS A 201 6.62 -3.35 -4.55
C LYS A 201 7.40 -3.39 -3.25
N VAL A 202 7.48 -4.55 -2.59
CA VAL A 202 8.39 -4.74 -1.46
C VAL A 202 9.81 -4.73 -1.99
N SER A 203 10.63 -3.75 -1.59
CA SER A 203 12.04 -3.67 -2.01
C SER A 203 12.98 -4.15 -0.90
N GLU A 204 12.63 -3.95 0.36
CA GLU A 204 13.44 -4.40 1.48
C GLU A 204 12.57 -4.63 2.73
N TRP A 205 12.85 -5.67 3.48
CA TRP A 205 12.31 -5.88 4.82
C TRP A 205 13.44 -6.19 5.79
N LYS A 206 13.70 -5.23 6.68
CA LYS A 206 14.63 -5.38 7.80
C LYS A 206 13.84 -5.62 9.07
N GLN A 207 13.96 -6.84 9.61
CA GLN A 207 13.31 -7.23 10.86
C GLN A 207 13.61 -6.22 11.96
N ASP A 208 12.59 -5.86 12.73
CA ASP A 208 12.63 -4.90 13.85
C ASP A 208 13.08 -3.47 13.48
N GLN A 209 13.22 -3.16 12.20
CA GLN A 209 13.60 -1.84 11.72
C GLN A 209 12.52 -1.23 10.80
N TYR A 210 12.32 -1.79 9.60
CA TYR A 210 11.35 -1.27 8.65
C TYR A 210 10.97 -2.28 7.56
N VAL A 211 9.83 -2.01 6.92
CA VAL A 211 9.48 -2.51 5.59
C VAL A 211 9.54 -1.34 4.61
N LYS A 212 10.32 -1.47 3.55
CA LYS A 212 10.46 -0.49 2.49
C LYS A 212 9.70 -0.95 1.26
N LEU A 213 8.85 -0.08 0.75
CA LEU A 213 8.15 -0.27 -0.52
C LEU A 213 8.63 0.77 -1.52
N GLU A 214 8.80 0.37 -2.77
CA GLU A 214 9.11 1.23 -3.91
C GLU A 214 7.96 1.25 -4.89
N LYS A 215 7.74 2.39 -5.52
CA LYS A 215 6.68 2.59 -6.50
C LYS A 215 6.79 1.58 -7.64
N ASN A 216 5.66 1.01 -8.05
CA ASN A 216 5.54 0.19 -9.24
C ASN A 216 5.23 1.08 -10.44
N GLU A 217 6.22 1.34 -11.29
CA GLU A 217 6.06 2.17 -12.49
C GLU A 217 5.16 1.51 -13.55
N ASP A 218 5.03 0.18 -13.52
CA ASP A 218 4.21 -0.59 -14.46
C ASP A 218 2.78 -0.84 -13.94
N TYR A 219 2.38 -0.20 -12.82
CA TYR A 219 1.07 -0.39 -12.22
C TYR A 219 -0.07 -0.02 -13.19
N GLN A 220 -1.06 -0.91 -13.33
CA GLN A 220 -2.27 -0.68 -14.12
C GLN A 220 -3.46 -0.34 -13.20
N PRO A 221 -3.73 0.95 -12.93
CA PRO A 221 -4.82 1.35 -12.06
C PRO A 221 -6.19 0.93 -12.60
N SER A 222 -7.19 0.79 -11.72
CA SER A 222 -8.59 0.72 -12.15
C SER A 222 -8.96 1.98 -12.93
N LYS A 223 -9.91 1.85 -13.85
CA LYS A 223 -10.51 2.99 -14.57
C LYS A 223 -11.60 3.69 -13.73
N ASP A 224 -12.07 3.03 -12.69
CA ASP A 224 -13.09 3.57 -11.80
C ASP A 224 -12.48 4.61 -10.86
N ALA A 225 -13.27 5.61 -10.48
CA ALA A 225 -12.83 6.63 -9.54
C ALA A 225 -12.42 6.00 -8.19
N SER A 226 -11.38 6.56 -7.56
CA SER A 226 -10.94 6.14 -6.24
C SER A 226 -12.05 6.33 -5.20
N THR A 227 -12.37 5.29 -4.44
CA THR A 227 -13.39 5.30 -3.39
C THR A 227 -13.03 4.29 -2.29
N GLY A 228 -12.90 4.74 -1.04
CA GLY A 228 -12.44 3.88 0.05
C GLY A 228 -11.08 3.25 -0.23
N ILE A 229 -11.04 1.91 -0.28
CA ILE A 229 -9.85 1.13 -0.69
C ILE A 229 -10.00 0.50 -2.08
N ALA A 230 -11.07 0.83 -2.80
CA ALA A 230 -11.38 0.40 -4.16
C ALA A 230 -11.08 1.50 -5.19
N GLY A 231 -11.25 1.18 -6.48
CA GLY A 231 -11.06 2.10 -7.60
C GLY A 231 -9.60 2.42 -7.89
N GLU A 232 -9.38 3.58 -8.53
CA GLU A 232 -8.05 4.03 -8.94
C GLU A 232 -7.14 4.30 -7.73
N LYS A 233 -6.00 3.61 -7.68
CA LYS A 233 -4.93 3.88 -6.71
C LYS A 233 -3.79 4.62 -7.39
N LYS A 234 -3.23 5.62 -6.71
CA LYS A 234 -2.10 6.42 -7.21
C LYS A 234 -0.94 6.37 -6.23
N ALA A 235 0.20 5.88 -6.67
CA ALA A 235 1.45 6.04 -5.93
C ALA A 235 1.83 7.52 -5.88
N ALA A 236 1.67 8.16 -4.71
CA ALA A 236 1.90 9.60 -4.54
C ALA A 236 3.37 9.96 -4.29
N THR A 237 4.20 8.98 -3.95
CA THR A 237 5.63 9.12 -3.62
C THR A 237 6.41 7.94 -4.20
N GLU A 238 7.72 8.09 -4.36
CA GLU A 238 8.59 7.04 -4.89
C GLU A 238 8.82 5.91 -3.88
N THR A 239 8.83 6.24 -2.57
CA THR A 239 9.15 5.28 -1.52
C THR A 239 8.22 5.43 -0.31
N LEU A 240 7.79 4.29 0.25
CA LEU A 240 7.13 4.21 1.54
C LEU A 240 8.01 3.40 2.50
N TYR A 241 8.22 3.93 3.71
CA TYR A 241 8.82 3.21 4.83
C TYR A 241 7.77 2.94 5.89
N PHE A 242 7.67 1.70 6.34
CA PHE A 242 6.92 1.32 7.53
C PHE A 242 7.91 1.05 8.65
N ASP A 243 8.22 2.10 9.42
CA ASP A 243 9.25 2.08 10.46
C ASP A 243 8.72 1.43 11.74
N VAL A 244 9.45 0.47 12.29
CA VAL A 244 9.08 -0.19 13.55
C VAL A 244 9.47 0.71 14.71
N VAL A 245 8.49 1.41 15.29
CA VAL A 245 8.65 2.30 16.44
C VAL A 245 7.70 1.85 17.53
N THR A 246 8.17 0.97 18.43
CA THR A 246 7.34 0.31 19.44
C THR A 246 6.89 1.26 20.55
N ASP A 247 7.71 2.25 20.92
CA ASP A 247 7.40 3.21 21.96
C ASP A 247 6.43 4.30 21.48
N ALA A 248 5.29 4.45 22.16
CA ALA A 248 4.23 5.37 21.79
C ALA A 248 4.66 6.86 21.94
N ALA A 249 5.48 7.18 22.95
CA ALA A 249 5.95 8.55 23.15
C ALA A 249 6.89 8.98 22.03
N THR A 250 7.74 8.05 21.57
CA THR A 250 8.63 8.28 20.41
C THR A 250 7.83 8.51 19.13
N ARG A 251 6.74 7.74 18.87
CA ARG A 251 5.87 7.98 17.72
C ARG A 251 5.21 9.37 17.76
N ILE A 252 4.72 9.78 18.94
CA ILE A 252 4.11 11.10 19.12
C ILE A 252 5.14 12.22 18.91
N ALA A 253 6.33 12.08 19.48
CA ALA A 253 7.41 13.06 19.31
C ALA A 253 7.86 13.20 17.85
N GLY A 254 7.86 12.11 17.09
CA GLY A 254 8.19 12.12 15.66
C GLY A 254 7.20 12.91 14.79
N LEU A 255 5.94 13.06 15.22
CA LEU A 255 4.93 13.88 14.52
C LEU A 255 5.05 15.39 14.80
N GLN A 256 5.84 15.77 15.81
CA GLN A 256 5.99 17.18 16.25
C GLN A 256 7.21 17.87 15.65
N ASN A 257 8.08 17.13 14.96
CA ASN A 257 9.29 17.60 14.31
C ASN A 257 9.17 17.53 12.79
#